data_e4a30b3b5062de16f10135ccd55bed8b
#
_entry.id   e4a30b3b5062de16f10135ccd55bed8b
#
_cell.length_a   1.000
_cell.length_b   1.000
_cell.length_c   1.000
_cell.angle_alpha   90.00
_cell.angle_beta   90.00
_cell.angle_gamma   90.00
#
_symmetry.space_group_name_H-M   'P 1'
#
loop_
_entity.id
_entity.type
_entity.pdbx_description
1 polymer ?
#
loop_
_entity_poly.entity_id
_entity_poly.type
_entity_poly.pdbx_seq_one_letter_code
_entity_poly.pdbx_strand_id
1 'polypeptide(L)'
;GKALWKDEDIADTIIAKTVGFIERNSDKPFFLYVGTNDVHVPRFPHPRFVGKSGMGYRGDAILQFDYTVGKILEALEKQGLRENTLIVLSSDNGPVVDDGYQDQAVELLGDHRPWGNLRGGKYSNFEAGTRVPFIVSWPDKVKKGKTSDALVSQIDLFASMAELVGQEMQSGAGVDSQNQLKA
;
A
#
# COMPACT_ATOMS: atom_id res chain seq x y z
N GLY A 1 -8.98 18.67 -19.18
CA GLY A 1 -8.59 19.56 -18.09
C GLY A 1 -7.14 19.96 -18.22
N LYS A 2 -6.79 21.08 -17.62
CA LYS A 2 -5.42 21.63 -17.67
C LYS A 2 -4.51 21.08 -16.55
N ALA A 3 -4.86 19.95 -15.93
CA ALA A 3 -4.02 19.34 -14.92
C ALA A 3 -2.86 18.62 -15.63
N LEU A 4 -1.76 19.30 -15.77
CA LEU A 4 -0.49 18.72 -16.17
C LEU A 4 0.26 18.38 -14.89
N TRP A 5 0.67 17.12 -14.77
CA TRP A 5 1.62 16.69 -13.75
C TRP A 5 2.91 16.24 -14.41
N LYS A 6 3.95 16.17 -13.61
CA LYS A 6 5.18 15.49 -13.97
C LYS A 6 5.19 14.12 -13.29
N ASP A 7 5.53 13.09 -14.03
CA ASP A 7 5.47 11.73 -13.51
C ASP A 7 6.40 11.53 -12.31
N GLU A 8 7.59 12.13 -12.35
CA GLU A 8 8.55 12.09 -11.25
C GLU A 8 8.09 12.81 -9.97
N ASP A 9 7.10 13.70 -10.06
CA ASP A 9 6.56 14.47 -8.91
C ASP A 9 5.29 13.84 -8.32
N ILE A 10 4.79 12.72 -8.87
CA ILE A 10 3.52 12.10 -8.44
C ILE A 10 3.59 11.69 -6.97
N ALA A 11 4.63 10.96 -6.56
CA ALA A 11 4.78 10.51 -5.19
C ALA A 11 4.82 11.67 -4.20
N ASP A 12 5.56 12.74 -4.50
CA ASP A 12 5.63 13.94 -3.66
C ASP A 12 4.29 14.66 -3.57
N THR A 13 3.53 14.66 -4.67
CA THR A 13 2.16 15.20 -4.69
C THR A 13 1.22 14.38 -3.81
N ILE A 14 1.29 13.05 -3.89
CA ILE A 14 0.51 12.14 -3.02
C ILE A 14 0.88 12.39 -1.55
N ILE A 15 2.18 12.44 -1.23
CA ILE A 15 2.67 12.75 0.12
C ILE A 15 2.08 14.08 0.61
N ALA A 16 2.23 15.14 -0.13
CA ALA A 16 1.77 16.48 0.25
C ALA A 16 0.25 16.52 0.49
N LYS A 17 -0.53 15.86 -0.37
CA LYS A 17 -1.99 15.76 -0.21
C LYS A 17 -2.37 14.95 1.03
N THR A 18 -1.71 13.81 1.26
CA THR A 18 -1.96 12.91 2.38
C THR A 18 -1.59 13.58 3.70
N VAL A 19 -0.39 14.14 3.82
CA VAL A 19 0.08 14.85 5.00
C VAL A 19 -0.84 16.03 5.32
N GLY A 20 -1.14 16.86 4.31
CA GLY A 20 -2.05 17.98 4.50
C GLY A 20 -3.49 17.57 4.89
N PHE A 21 -3.96 16.38 4.48
CA PHE A 21 -5.24 15.83 4.95
C PHE A 21 -5.14 15.44 6.43
N ILE A 22 -4.09 14.73 6.84
CA ILE A 22 -3.86 14.31 8.23
C ILE A 22 -3.81 15.54 9.14
N GLU A 23 -3.03 16.55 8.77
CA GLU A 23 -2.87 17.78 9.54
C GLU A 23 -4.20 18.53 9.73
N ARG A 24 -5.04 18.64 8.68
CA ARG A 24 -6.34 19.32 8.76
C ARG A 24 -7.42 18.55 9.49
N ASN A 25 -7.22 17.26 9.75
CA ASN A 25 -8.22 16.41 10.40
C ASN A 25 -7.69 15.77 11.69
N SER A 26 -6.60 16.31 12.24
CA SER A 26 -5.94 15.74 13.43
C SER A 26 -6.78 15.79 14.71
N ASP A 27 -7.82 16.61 14.74
CA ASP A 27 -8.71 16.83 15.88
C ASP A 27 -9.98 15.96 15.88
N LYS A 28 -10.16 15.11 14.87
CA LYS A 28 -11.34 14.27 14.71
C LYS A 28 -11.02 12.92 14.06
N PRO A 29 -11.88 11.89 14.25
CA PRO A 29 -11.75 10.64 13.53
C PRO A 29 -11.82 10.84 12.01
N PHE A 30 -10.99 10.11 11.27
CA PHE A 30 -11.02 10.13 9.80
C PHE A 30 -10.81 8.73 9.23
N PHE A 31 -11.27 8.55 8.00
CA PHE A 31 -10.89 7.45 7.11
C PHE A 31 -10.14 8.03 5.93
N LEU A 32 -8.99 7.44 5.61
CA LEU A 32 -8.14 7.88 4.52
C LEU A 32 -7.70 6.69 3.68
N TYR A 33 -8.06 6.69 2.41
CA TYR A 33 -7.52 5.76 1.42
C TYR A 33 -6.45 6.46 0.58
N VAL A 34 -5.27 5.86 0.51
CA VAL A 34 -4.13 6.38 -0.26
C VAL A 34 -3.77 5.38 -1.35
N GLY A 35 -4.21 5.65 -2.57
CA GLY A 35 -3.79 4.89 -3.75
C GLY A 35 -2.51 5.47 -4.33
N THR A 36 -1.43 4.72 -4.29
CA THR A 36 -0.15 5.11 -4.89
C THR A 36 -0.04 4.56 -6.31
N ASN A 37 0.76 5.21 -7.15
CA ASN A 37 1.12 4.69 -8.47
C ASN A 37 2.34 3.76 -8.41
N ASP A 38 3.17 3.90 -7.39
CA ASP A 38 4.34 3.03 -7.21
C ASP A 38 3.89 1.62 -6.76
N VAL A 39 4.43 0.60 -7.35
CA VAL A 39 5.57 0.52 -8.28
C VAL A 39 5.12 0.14 -9.70
N HIS A 40 3.93 0.57 -10.11
CA HIS A 40 3.37 0.26 -11.43
C HIS A 40 4.12 0.98 -12.57
N VAL A 41 4.12 0.41 -13.74
CA VAL A 41 4.62 1.06 -14.96
C VAL A 41 3.66 2.16 -15.47
N PRO A 42 4.15 3.22 -16.13
CA PRO A 42 5.55 3.57 -16.30
C PRO A 42 6.20 4.01 -15.00
N ARG A 43 7.43 3.54 -14.74
CA ARG A 43 8.15 3.85 -13.51
C ARG A 43 8.99 5.11 -13.69
N PHE A 44 8.59 6.18 -13.03
CA PHE A 44 9.30 7.46 -13.05
C PHE A 44 9.65 7.88 -11.61
N PRO A 45 10.63 7.23 -10.98
CA PRO A 45 11.05 7.63 -9.65
C PRO A 45 11.63 9.05 -9.69
N HIS A 46 11.32 9.84 -8.67
CA HIS A 46 11.90 11.17 -8.51
C HIS A 46 13.44 11.10 -8.59
N PRO A 47 14.13 12.08 -9.21
CA PRO A 47 15.59 12.05 -9.42
C PRO A 47 16.43 11.70 -8.18
N ARG A 48 15.95 12.02 -6.97
CA ARG A 48 16.64 11.66 -5.71
C ARG A 48 16.77 10.16 -5.46
N PHE A 49 15.94 9.33 -6.11
CA PHE A 49 15.97 7.87 -5.97
C PHE A 49 16.66 7.17 -7.14
N VAL A 50 16.82 7.84 -8.26
CA VAL A 50 17.41 7.25 -9.48
C VAL A 50 18.82 6.72 -9.19
N GLY A 51 19.04 5.43 -9.48
CA GLY A 51 20.30 4.73 -9.28
C GLY A 51 20.60 4.32 -7.83
N LYS A 52 19.65 4.49 -6.89
CA LYS A 52 19.87 4.19 -5.47
C LYS A 52 19.66 2.73 -5.10
N SER A 53 18.81 2.01 -5.83
CA SER A 53 18.49 0.61 -5.53
C SER A 53 19.49 -0.39 -6.09
N GLY A 54 20.20 -0.04 -7.16
CA GLY A 54 20.97 -0.98 -7.97
C GLY A 54 20.12 -1.91 -8.85
N MET A 55 18.77 -1.76 -8.83
CA MET A 55 17.81 -2.58 -9.58
C MET A 55 17.02 -1.75 -10.61
N GLY A 56 17.63 -0.70 -11.16
CA GLY A 56 17.02 0.18 -12.14
C GLY A 56 15.77 0.89 -11.62
N TYR A 57 14.97 1.43 -12.51
CA TYR A 57 13.78 2.21 -12.16
C TYR A 57 12.76 1.45 -11.32
N ARG A 58 12.66 0.12 -11.49
CA ARG A 58 11.79 -0.70 -10.67
C ARG A 58 12.19 -0.68 -9.20
N GLY A 59 13.46 -0.92 -8.90
CA GLY A 59 13.97 -0.86 -7.54
C GLY A 59 13.92 0.54 -6.95
N ASP A 60 14.22 1.56 -7.76
CA ASP A 60 14.16 2.96 -7.34
C ASP A 60 12.72 3.40 -7.00
N ALA A 61 11.72 2.90 -7.75
CA ALA A 61 10.31 3.12 -7.43
C ALA A 61 9.87 2.41 -6.14
N ILE A 62 10.45 1.25 -5.81
CA ILE A 62 10.23 0.58 -4.52
C ILE A 62 10.77 1.44 -3.37
N LEU A 63 11.97 2.00 -3.52
CA LEU A 63 12.53 2.93 -2.52
C LEU A 63 11.66 4.19 -2.36
N GLN A 64 11.11 4.70 -3.46
CA GLN A 64 10.18 5.83 -3.43
C GLN A 64 8.88 5.49 -2.70
N PHE A 65 8.33 4.30 -2.94
CA PHE A 65 7.15 3.82 -2.23
C PHE A 65 7.40 3.72 -0.72
N ASP A 66 8.51 3.11 -0.31
CA ASP A 66 8.90 3.02 1.11
C ASP A 66 9.03 4.40 1.75
N TYR A 67 9.67 5.33 1.05
CA TYR A 67 9.77 6.73 1.47
C TYR A 67 8.39 7.39 1.64
N THR A 68 7.44 7.11 0.72
CA THR A 68 6.07 7.64 0.79
C THR A 68 5.37 7.14 2.05
N VAL A 69 5.47 5.85 2.35
CA VAL A 69 4.92 5.27 3.59
C VAL A 69 5.56 5.90 4.81
N GLY A 70 6.90 6.06 4.80
CA GLY A 70 7.64 6.71 5.88
C GLY A 70 7.13 8.13 6.16
N LYS A 71 6.85 8.94 5.13
CA LYS A 71 6.33 10.31 5.30
C LYS A 71 4.92 10.36 5.88
N ILE A 72 4.09 9.37 5.57
CA ILE A 72 2.75 9.24 6.17
C ILE A 72 2.88 8.90 7.67
N LEU A 73 3.75 7.96 8.01
CA LEU A 73 4.00 7.59 9.40
C LEU A 73 4.56 8.78 10.21
N GLU A 74 5.55 9.49 9.68
CA GLU A 74 6.10 10.71 10.29
C GLU A 74 5.01 11.77 10.55
N ALA A 75 4.07 11.95 9.62
CA ALA A 75 2.97 12.88 9.80
C ALA A 75 2.03 12.48 10.93
N LEU A 76 1.69 11.19 11.03
CA LEU A 76 0.86 10.67 12.13
C LEU A 76 1.57 10.82 13.48
N GLU A 77 2.86 10.53 13.54
CA GLU A 77 3.68 10.71 14.76
C GLU A 77 3.73 12.17 15.19
N LYS A 78 4.00 13.08 14.26
CA LYS A 78 4.03 14.53 14.52
C LYS A 78 2.72 15.08 15.05
N GLN A 79 1.59 14.51 14.64
CA GLN A 79 0.27 14.90 15.12
C GLN A 79 -0.17 14.13 16.39
N GLY A 80 0.66 13.22 16.91
CA GLY A 80 0.32 12.39 18.07
C GLY A 80 -0.78 11.35 17.80
N LEU A 81 -0.99 11.00 16.53
CA LEU A 81 -2.07 10.11 16.10
C LEU A 81 -1.62 8.66 15.88
N ARG A 82 -0.30 8.42 15.83
CA ARG A 82 0.28 7.14 15.42
C ARG A 82 -0.22 5.96 16.24
N GLU A 83 -0.31 6.12 17.56
CA GLU A 83 -0.68 5.05 18.49
C GLU A 83 -2.13 4.59 18.27
N ASN A 84 -3.04 5.54 18.03
CA ASN A 84 -4.47 5.27 17.83
C ASN A 84 -4.91 5.34 16.35
N THR A 85 -4.03 5.01 15.42
CA THR A 85 -4.36 4.91 14.00
C THR A 85 -4.17 3.48 13.52
N LEU A 86 -5.26 2.87 13.03
CA LEU A 86 -5.20 1.63 12.27
C LEU A 86 -4.66 1.92 10.88
N ILE A 87 -3.53 1.33 10.55
CA ILE A 87 -2.92 1.40 9.22
C ILE A 87 -2.97 0.01 8.60
N VAL A 88 -3.51 -0.07 7.39
CA VAL A 88 -3.48 -1.26 6.55
C VAL A 88 -2.68 -0.94 5.30
N LEU A 89 -1.61 -1.67 5.05
CA LEU A 89 -0.81 -1.58 3.84
C LEU A 89 -0.98 -2.86 3.04
N SER A 90 -1.35 -2.71 1.78
CA SER A 90 -1.58 -3.84 0.89
C SER A 90 -1.28 -3.46 -0.57
N SER A 91 -1.49 -4.39 -1.49
CA SER A 91 -1.41 -4.20 -2.94
C SER A 91 -2.67 -4.76 -3.60
N ASP A 92 -3.01 -4.26 -4.76
CA ASP A 92 -4.18 -4.67 -5.54
C ASP A 92 -4.00 -6.04 -6.19
N ASN A 93 -2.77 -6.40 -6.56
CA ASN A 93 -2.41 -7.70 -7.15
C ASN A 93 -0.96 -8.08 -6.85
N GLY A 94 -0.63 -9.32 -7.16
CA GLY A 94 0.73 -9.83 -7.05
C GLY A 94 1.71 -9.16 -8.03
N PRO A 95 3.01 -9.36 -7.85
CA PRO A 95 4.05 -8.66 -8.59
C PRO A 95 4.10 -9.07 -10.07
N VAL A 96 4.60 -8.14 -10.88
CA VAL A 96 5.05 -8.37 -12.25
C VAL A 96 6.41 -7.69 -12.44
N VAL A 97 7.29 -8.32 -13.18
CA VAL A 97 8.60 -7.77 -13.53
C VAL A 97 8.56 -7.21 -14.94
N ASP A 98 8.21 -8.05 -15.91
CA ASP A 98 8.01 -7.67 -17.29
C ASP A 98 6.55 -7.34 -17.56
N ASP A 99 6.26 -6.07 -17.73
CA ASP A 99 4.90 -5.53 -18.04
C ASP A 99 4.94 -4.80 -19.40
N GLY A 100 5.85 -5.19 -20.27
CA GLY A 100 5.99 -4.64 -21.63
C GLY A 100 6.69 -3.28 -21.74
N TYR A 101 7.24 -2.76 -20.65
CA TYR A 101 8.00 -1.51 -20.63
C TYR A 101 9.52 -1.79 -20.76
N GLN A 102 10.19 -0.98 -21.56
CA GLN A 102 11.65 -1.05 -21.74
C GLN A 102 12.38 -0.23 -20.67
N ASP A 103 12.21 -0.59 -19.41
CA ASP A 103 12.83 0.06 -18.25
C ASP A 103 13.90 -0.78 -17.57
N GLN A 104 14.37 -1.84 -18.25
CA GLN A 104 15.39 -2.78 -17.78
C GLN A 104 15.00 -3.52 -16.47
N ALA A 105 13.71 -3.64 -16.18
CA ALA A 105 13.24 -4.27 -14.95
C ALA A 105 13.62 -5.75 -14.85
N VAL A 106 13.71 -6.46 -15.98
CA VAL A 106 14.12 -7.86 -16.07
C VAL A 106 15.64 -7.96 -15.94
N GLU A 107 16.36 -7.17 -16.72
CA GLU A 107 17.83 -7.21 -16.83
C GLU A 107 18.50 -6.81 -15.51
N LEU A 108 17.92 -5.88 -14.79
CA LEU A 108 18.47 -5.35 -13.54
C LEU A 108 17.82 -5.97 -12.28
N LEU A 109 17.01 -7.02 -12.44
CA LEU A 109 16.34 -7.69 -11.31
C LEU A 109 17.33 -8.30 -10.32
N GLY A 110 18.46 -8.79 -10.80
CA GLY A 110 19.45 -9.49 -9.99
C GLY A 110 18.87 -10.75 -9.32
N ASP A 111 19.21 -10.95 -8.06
CA ASP A 111 18.69 -12.07 -7.25
C ASP A 111 17.34 -11.76 -6.57
N HIS A 112 16.75 -10.60 -6.83
CA HIS A 112 15.48 -10.24 -6.24
C HIS A 112 14.34 -11.10 -6.79
N ARG A 113 13.59 -11.72 -5.87
CA ARG A 113 12.42 -12.57 -6.18
C ARG A 113 11.15 -11.91 -5.64
N PRO A 114 10.45 -11.09 -6.42
CA PRO A 114 9.29 -10.34 -5.92
C PRO A 114 8.12 -11.23 -5.49
N TRP A 115 8.05 -12.46 -6.00
CA TRP A 115 7.07 -13.48 -5.60
C TRP A 115 7.57 -14.44 -4.51
N GLY A 116 8.82 -14.30 -4.04
CA GLY A 116 9.43 -15.23 -3.09
C GLY A 116 9.43 -16.67 -3.62
N ASN A 117 8.84 -17.60 -2.86
CA ASN A 117 8.69 -19.01 -3.24
C ASN A 117 7.33 -19.33 -3.86
N LEU A 118 6.46 -18.32 -4.07
CA LEU A 118 5.13 -18.53 -4.60
C LEU A 118 5.18 -18.67 -6.13
N ARG A 119 4.25 -19.45 -6.69
CA ARG A 119 4.13 -19.64 -8.14
C ARG A 119 3.26 -18.52 -8.75
N GLY A 120 3.63 -18.08 -9.95
CA GLY A 120 2.87 -17.13 -10.75
C GLY A 120 3.29 -15.68 -10.49
N GLY A 121 2.35 -14.77 -10.63
CA GLY A 121 2.49 -13.33 -10.52
C GLY A 121 1.21 -12.67 -11.02
N LYS A 122 1.20 -11.35 -11.20
CA LYS A 122 0.11 -10.61 -11.84
C LYS A 122 -0.36 -11.36 -13.10
N TYR A 123 -1.64 -11.32 -13.40
CA TYR A 123 -2.31 -12.04 -14.51
C TYR A 123 -2.51 -13.54 -14.29
N SER A 124 -2.14 -14.10 -13.15
CA SER A 124 -2.37 -15.52 -12.87
C SER A 124 -3.23 -15.74 -11.63
N ASN A 125 -3.95 -16.86 -11.61
CA ASN A 125 -4.72 -17.31 -10.44
C ASN A 125 -3.87 -18.09 -9.43
N PHE A 126 -2.56 -18.19 -9.65
CA PHE A 126 -1.65 -18.81 -8.69
C PHE A 126 -1.37 -17.87 -7.51
N GLU A 127 -0.87 -18.44 -6.42
CA GLU A 127 -0.60 -17.76 -5.15
C GLU A 127 0.12 -16.41 -5.33
N ALA A 128 1.18 -16.34 -6.14
CA ALA A 128 1.90 -15.10 -6.34
C ALA A 128 1.10 -14.02 -7.11
N GLY A 129 0.00 -14.37 -7.76
CA GLY A 129 -0.86 -13.41 -8.45
C GLY A 129 -1.91 -12.77 -7.54
N THR A 130 -2.31 -13.50 -6.49
CA THR A 130 -3.46 -13.14 -5.63
C THR A 130 -3.08 -12.93 -4.18
N ARG A 131 -2.04 -13.60 -3.67
CA ARG A 131 -1.53 -13.44 -2.30
C ARG A 131 -0.63 -12.21 -2.21
N VAL A 132 -1.22 -11.09 -1.88
CA VAL A 132 -0.53 -9.80 -1.74
C VAL A 132 -0.04 -9.57 -0.31
N PRO A 133 0.93 -8.69 -0.08
CA PRO A 133 1.25 -8.22 1.26
C PRO A 133 -0.01 -7.65 1.94
N PHE A 134 -0.21 -8.00 3.19
CA PHE A 134 -1.27 -7.46 4.03
C PHE A 134 -0.69 -7.17 5.41
N ILE A 135 -0.37 -5.92 5.67
CA ILE A 135 0.33 -5.48 6.88
C ILE A 135 -0.59 -4.58 7.67
N VAL A 136 -0.84 -4.96 8.92
CA VAL A 136 -1.69 -4.19 9.85
C VAL A 136 -0.82 -3.62 10.96
N SER A 137 -1.00 -2.34 11.22
CA SER A 137 -0.31 -1.65 12.30
C SER A 137 -1.28 -0.74 13.07
N TRP A 138 -1.45 -1.02 14.34
CA TRP A 138 -2.22 -0.21 15.29
C TRP A 138 -1.62 -0.38 16.69
N PRO A 139 -0.64 0.42 17.08
CA PRO A 139 0.14 0.16 18.31
C PRO A 139 -0.70 -0.01 19.56
N ASP A 140 -1.76 0.78 19.75
CA ASP A 140 -2.65 0.68 20.92
C ASP A 140 -3.45 -0.64 20.98
N LYS A 141 -3.64 -1.34 19.86
CA LYS A 141 -4.54 -2.50 19.77
C LYS A 141 -3.87 -3.77 19.28
N VAL A 142 -2.92 -3.66 18.37
CA VAL A 142 -2.27 -4.79 17.70
C VAL A 142 -0.84 -4.95 18.18
N LYS A 143 -0.51 -6.11 18.73
CA LYS A 143 0.86 -6.42 19.17
C LYS A 143 1.80 -6.48 17.96
N LYS A 144 2.90 -5.73 18.02
CA LYS A 144 3.93 -5.75 16.99
C LYS A 144 4.61 -7.11 16.83
N GLY A 145 5.08 -7.42 15.63
CA GLY A 145 5.89 -8.61 15.33
C GLY A 145 5.08 -9.91 15.36
N LYS A 146 3.76 -9.84 15.18
CA LYS A 146 2.91 -11.01 15.02
C LYS A 146 2.66 -11.29 13.54
N THR A 147 2.46 -12.57 13.25
CA THR A 147 1.97 -13.05 11.95
C THR A 147 0.70 -13.86 12.19
N SER A 148 -0.19 -13.85 11.21
CA SER A 148 -1.40 -14.67 11.19
C SER A 148 -1.46 -15.45 9.87
N ASP A 149 -1.93 -16.69 9.93
CA ASP A 149 -2.20 -17.54 8.77
C ASP A 149 -3.68 -17.44 8.33
N ALA A 150 -4.44 -16.50 8.91
CA ALA A 150 -5.82 -16.27 8.53
C ALA A 150 -5.92 -15.87 7.06
N LEU A 151 -6.90 -16.42 6.36
CA LEU A 151 -7.24 -16.01 5.00
C LEU A 151 -8.09 -14.74 5.07
N VAL A 152 -7.50 -13.63 4.65
CA VAL A 152 -8.14 -12.32 4.63
C VAL A 152 -8.17 -11.80 3.19
N SER A 153 -9.35 -11.37 2.74
CA SER A 153 -9.50 -10.65 1.48
C SER A 153 -9.64 -9.15 1.74
N GLN A 154 -9.20 -8.32 0.79
CA GLN A 154 -9.38 -6.86 0.93
C GLN A 154 -10.85 -6.44 1.02
N ILE A 155 -11.77 -7.21 0.43
CA ILE A 155 -13.22 -6.97 0.56
C ILE A 155 -13.69 -7.14 2.02
N ASP A 156 -12.99 -7.91 2.84
CA ASP A 156 -13.32 -8.13 4.25
C ASP A 156 -13.10 -6.87 5.11
N LEU A 157 -12.34 -5.90 4.58
CA LEU A 157 -12.17 -4.60 5.23
C LEU A 157 -13.51 -3.88 5.41
N PHE A 158 -14.47 -4.06 4.50
CA PHE A 158 -15.76 -3.40 4.61
C PHE A 158 -16.54 -3.84 5.86
N ALA A 159 -16.76 -5.14 6.05
CA ALA A 159 -17.44 -5.66 7.23
C ALA A 159 -16.62 -5.44 8.51
N SER A 160 -15.30 -5.57 8.43
CA SER A 160 -14.39 -5.33 9.57
C SER A 160 -14.42 -3.88 10.03
N MET A 161 -14.41 -2.92 9.11
CA MET A 161 -14.49 -1.49 9.46
C MET A 161 -15.87 -1.12 9.99
N ALA A 162 -16.95 -1.66 9.42
CA ALA A 162 -18.30 -1.44 9.93
C ALA A 162 -18.41 -1.88 11.40
N GLU A 163 -17.97 -3.09 11.72
CA GLU A 163 -17.93 -3.60 13.09
C GLU A 163 -17.05 -2.74 14.00
N LEU A 164 -15.87 -2.35 13.51
CA LEU A 164 -14.92 -1.54 14.28
C LEU A 164 -15.51 -0.21 14.74
N VAL A 165 -16.34 0.42 13.91
CA VAL A 165 -16.96 1.71 14.21
C VAL A 165 -18.38 1.55 14.78
N GLY A 166 -18.83 0.33 15.03
CA GLY A 166 -20.15 0.02 15.58
C GLY A 166 -21.31 0.34 14.61
N GLN A 167 -21.05 0.28 13.30
CA GLN A 167 -22.05 0.53 12.26
C GLN A 167 -22.66 -0.80 11.80
N GLU A 168 -23.99 -0.94 11.93
CA GLU A 168 -24.70 -2.05 11.34
C GLU A 168 -24.69 -1.96 9.80
N MET A 169 -24.39 -3.09 9.16
CA MET A 169 -24.43 -3.19 7.71
C MET A 169 -25.88 -3.34 7.23
N GLN A 170 -26.23 -2.58 6.21
CA GLN A 170 -27.54 -2.74 5.57
C GLN A 170 -27.68 -4.11 4.91
N SER A 171 -28.90 -4.64 4.88
CA SER A 171 -29.20 -5.91 4.20
C SER A 171 -28.77 -5.84 2.74
N GLY A 172 -27.98 -6.82 2.31
CA GLY A 172 -27.41 -6.90 0.95
C GLY A 172 -26.16 -6.06 0.71
N ALA A 173 -25.66 -5.31 1.70
CA ALA A 173 -24.37 -4.64 1.60
C ALA A 173 -23.22 -5.61 1.93
N GLY A 174 -22.17 -5.59 1.10
CA GLY A 174 -20.96 -6.37 1.35
C GLY A 174 -21.19 -7.88 1.48
N VAL A 175 -22.01 -8.47 0.59
CA VAL A 175 -22.42 -9.88 0.66
C VAL A 175 -21.27 -10.89 0.71
N ASP A 176 -20.11 -10.52 0.13
CA ASP A 176 -18.90 -11.33 0.11
C ASP A 176 -17.88 -10.91 1.19
N SER A 177 -18.21 -9.87 1.97
CA SER A 177 -17.32 -9.33 3.00
C SER A 177 -17.55 -10.01 4.35
N GLN A 178 -16.48 -10.46 4.98
CA GLN A 178 -16.50 -11.11 6.29
C GLN A 178 -15.74 -10.28 7.31
N ASN A 179 -16.23 -10.21 8.54
CA ASN A 179 -15.53 -9.53 9.61
C ASN A 179 -14.28 -10.32 10.05
N GLN A 180 -13.11 -9.74 9.91
CA GLN A 180 -11.81 -10.34 10.22
C GLN A 180 -11.08 -9.67 11.40
N LEU A 181 -11.78 -8.91 12.25
CA LEU A 181 -11.14 -8.23 13.39
C LEU A 181 -10.49 -9.18 14.42
N LYS A 182 -10.77 -10.46 14.34
CA LYS A 182 -10.19 -11.49 15.23
C LYS A 182 -9.16 -12.38 14.54
N ALA A 183 -8.84 -12.10 13.27
CA ALA A 183 -7.93 -12.88 12.43
C ALA A 183 -6.45 -12.78 12.85
#